data_407d18ab5f9cde2c512acc9b4b452791
#
_entry.id   407d18ab5f9cde2c512acc9b4b452791
#
_cell.length_a   1.000
_cell.length_b   1.000
_cell.length_c   1.000
_cell.angle_alpha   90.00
_cell.angle_beta   90.00
_cell.angle_gamma   90.00
#
_symmetry.space_group_name_H-M   'P 1'
#
loop_
_entity.id
_entity.type
_entity.pdbx_description
1 polymer ?
#
loop_
_entity_poly.entity_id
_entity_poly.type
_entity_poly.pdbx_seq_one_letter_code
_entity_poly.pdbx_strand_id
1 'polypeptide(L)'
;IAAIDGRTIHTYHTEGAGGGHAPDLLKVASLANVLPSSTNPTLPFGINSQAELFDMIMVCHNLNPKIPSDVAFAESRVRPETQAAENILHDLGVISMISSDSQAMGRVGENFLRAFQMASYMKQVRGKLAEDSADNDNFRVLRYLAKLTINPALTYGFSEVLGSVEKGKMADLVLWEPAFFGTKPKLVIKGG
;
A
#
# COMPACT_ATOMS: atom_id res chain seq x y z
N ILE A 1 16.49 -2.50 -15.04
CA ILE A 1 17.00 -1.15 -14.65
C ILE A 1 17.72 -0.53 -15.85
N ALA A 2 18.70 -1.22 -16.44
CA ALA A 2 19.45 -0.67 -17.57
C ALA A 2 18.55 -0.21 -18.75
N ALA A 3 17.51 -0.98 -19.08
CA ALA A 3 16.56 -0.64 -20.14
C ALA A 3 15.68 0.60 -19.85
N ILE A 4 15.59 1.02 -18.59
CA ILE A 4 14.82 2.19 -18.20
C ILE A 4 15.61 3.49 -18.47
N ASP A 5 16.91 3.39 -18.43
CA ASP A 5 17.84 4.48 -18.79
C ASP A 5 17.53 5.80 -18.05
N GLY A 6 17.43 5.73 -16.73
CA GLY A 6 17.16 6.86 -15.85
C GLY A 6 15.75 7.44 -15.88
N ARG A 7 14.87 6.94 -16.75
CA ARG A 7 13.45 7.38 -16.79
C ARG A 7 12.71 6.95 -15.53
N THR A 8 11.71 7.72 -15.14
CA THR A 8 10.84 7.35 -14.01
C THR A 8 10.00 6.13 -14.34
N ILE A 9 9.92 5.20 -13.41
CA ILE A 9 9.13 3.98 -13.52
C ILE A 9 8.30 3.75 -12.25
N HIS A 10 7.06 3.34 -12.45
CA HIS A 10 6.22 2.80 -11.37
C HIS A 10 6.38 1.27 -11.29
N THR A 11 6.59 0.76 -10.09
CA THR A 11 6.68 -0.70 -9.85
C THR A 11 5.53 -1.15 -8.94
N TYR A 12 4.79 -2.17 -9.40
CA TYR A 12 3.80 -2.88 -8.60
C TYR A 12 4.45 -4.03 -7.83
N HIS A 13 3.81 -4.46 -6.74
CA HIS A 13 4.30 -5.57 -5.90
C HIS A 13 5.80 -5.44 -5.59
N THR A 14 6.22 -4.23 -5.25
CA THR A 14 7.64 -3.94 -5.01
C THR A 14 8.19 -4.72 -3.81
N GLU A 15 7.32 -5.17 -2.92
CA GLU A 15 7.64 -6.09 -1.82
C GLU A 15 7.96 -7.53 -2.30
N GLY A 16 7.64 -7.86 -3.55
CA GLY A 16 7.96 -9.14 -4.19
C GLY A 16 6.82 -10.17 -4.21
N ALA A 17 5.65 -9.89 -3.65
CA ALA A 17 4.52 -10.85 -3.60
C ALA A 17 4.00 -11.22 -4.99
N GLY A 18 3.93 -10.28 -5.93
CA GLY A 18 3.45 -10.52 -7.29
C GLY A 18 4.38 -11.38 -8.15
N GLY A 19 5.67 -11.41 -7.84
CA GLY A 19 6.70 -12.06 -8.64
C GLY A 19 7.06 -13.48 -8.23
N GLY A 20 6.61 -13.94 -7.04
CA GLY A 20 6.94 -15.27 -6.51
C GLY A 20 8.44 -15.53 -6.28
N HIS A 21 9.27 -15.16 -7.22
CA HIS A 21 10.72 -15.44 -7.23
C HIS A 21 11.62 -14.20 -7.17
N ALA A 22 11.06 -13.04 -6.84
CA ALA A 22 11.77 -11.79 -6.90
C ALA A 22 11.85 -11.06 -5.54
N PRO A 23 12.38 -11.68 -4.46
CA PRO A 23 12.59 -10.96 -3.19
C PRO A 23 13.56 -9.79 -3.39
N ASP A 24 14.40 -9.87 -4.39
CA ASP A 24 15.35 -8.82 -4.78
C ASP A 24 14.70 -7.61 -5.47
N LEU A 25 13.44 -7.73 -5.89
CA LEU A 25 12.70 -6.61 -6.51
C LEU A 25 12.65 -5.42 -5.56
N LEU A 26 12.57 -5.65 -4.27
CA LEU A 26 12.58 -4.59 -3.26
C LEU A 26 13.80 -3.65 -3.37
N LYS A 27 14.93 -4.13 -3.88
CA LYS A 27 16.15 -3.31 -4.09
C LYS A 27 15.90 -2.13 -5.03
N VAL A 28 14.91 -2.22 -5.94
CA VAL A 28 14.61 -1.11 -6.86
C VAL A 28 14.06 0.11 -6.12
N ALA A 29 13.48 -0.07 -4.93
CA ALA A 29 12.98 1.03 -4.11
C ALA A 29 14.10 1.97 -3.61
N SER A 30 15.37 1.58 -3.71
CA SER A 30 16.52 2.44 -3.41
C SER A 30 16.87 3.40 -4.55
N LEU A 31 16.25 3.26 -5.72
CA LEU A 31 16.53 4.08 -6.88
C LEU A 31 15.61 5.31 -6.91
N ALA A 32 16.19 6.49 -7.07
CA ALA A 32 15.45 7.77 -7.02
C ALA A 32 14.39 7.92 -8.13
N ASN A 33 14.52 7.18 -9.23
CA ASN A 33 13.59 7.20 -10.35
C ASN A 33 12.53 6.09 -10.29
N VAL A 34 12.44 5.34 -9.20
CA VAL A 34 11.42 4.30 -9.00
C VAL A 34 10.35 4.79 -8.04
N LEU A 35 9.10 4.63 -8.44
CA LEU A 35 7.90 4.92 -7.65
C LEU A 35 7.29 3.59 -7.19
N PRO A 36 7.64 3.10 -5.99
CA PRO A 36 7.23 1.78 -5.55
C PRO A 36 5.80 1.77 -5.00
N SER A 37 5.04 0.75 -5.35
CA SER A 37 3.74 0.45 -4.73
C SER A 37 3.67 -0.98 -4.20
N SER A 38 2.80 -1.17 -3.23
CA SER A 38 2.42 -2.45 -2.67
C SER A 38 0.95 -2.70 -2.90
N THR A 39 0.60 -3.92 -3.18
CA THR A 39 -0.78 -4.37 -3.42
C THR A 39 -1.18 -5.50 -2.49
N ASN A 40 -0.53 -5.61 -1.33
CA ASN A 40 -0.84 -6.67 -0.38
C ASN A 40 -2.17 -6.38 0.35
N PRO A 41 -3.26 -7.10 0.02
CA PRO A 41 -4.57 -6.86 0.61
C PRO A 41 -4.68 -7.36 2.06
N THR A 42 -3.66 -8.04 2.59
CA THR A 42 -3.63 -8.57 3.96
C THR A 42 -2.90 -7.66 4.94
N LEU A 43 -2.58 -6.43 4.54
CA LEU A 43 -2.01 -5.42 5.44
C LEU A 43 -2.97 -5.03 6.58
N PRO A 44 -2.45 -4.73 7.77
CA PRO A 44 -1.08 -4.96 8.23
C PRO A 44 -0.79 -6.44 8.46
N PHE A 45 0.48 -6.85 8.32
CA PHE A 45 0.91 -8.21 8.61
C PHE A 45 0.64 -8.57 10.07
N GLY A 46 -0.03 -9.69 10.29
CA GLY A 46 -0.40 -10.21 11.61
C GLY A 46 -0.49 -11.74 11.59
N ILE A 47 -1.02 -12.33 12.64
CA ILE A 47 -1.03 -13.78 12.87
C ILE A 47 -1.62 -14.58 11.71
N ASN A 48 -2.70 -14.10 11.12
CA ASN A 48 -3.42 -14.81 10.05
C ASN A 48 -3.04 -14.37 8.63
N SER A 49 -2.19 -13.35 8.48
CA SER A 49 -1.94 -12.75 7.17
C SER A 49 -1.37 -13.71 6.15
N GLN A 50 -0.52 -14.64 6.58
CA GLN A 50 0.09 -15.63 5.71
C GLN A 50 -0.95 -16.61 5.15
N ALA A 51 -1.80 -17.17 6.01
CA ALA A 51 -2.87 -18.08 5.61
C ALA A 51 -3.91 -17.35 4.74
N GLU A 52 -4.29 -16.14 5.14
CA GLU A 52 -5.23 -15.32 4.38
C GLU A 52 -4.71 -15.00 2.98
N LEU A 53 -3.42 -14.65 2.83
CA LEU A 53 -2.83 -14.39 1.53
C LEU A 53 -2.78 -15.66 0.68
N PHE A 54 -2.43 -16.81 1.27
CA PHE A 54 -2.43 -18.09 0.58
C PHE A 54 -3.81 -18.40 0.00
N ASP A 55 -4.85 -18.35 0.83
CA ASP A 55 -6.23 -18.59 0.40
C ASP A 55 -6.67 -17.62 -0.69
N MET A 56 -6.33 -16.35 -0.56
CA MET A 56 -6.64 -15.35 -1.58
C MET A 56 -5.95 -15.67 -2.92
N ILE A 57 -4.68 -16.07 -2.91
CA ILE A 57 -3.96 -16.46 -4.13
C ILE A 57 -4.64 -17.68 -4.77
N MET A 58 -4.97 -18.69 -3.98
CA MET A 58 -5.67 -19.87 -4.48
C MET A 58 -6.97 -19.51 -5.20
N VAL A 59 -7.78 -18.64 -4.59
CA VAL A 59 -9.06 -18.21 -5.16
C VAL A 59 -8.88 -17.32 -6.38
N CYS A 60 -8.06 -16.28 -6.27
CA CYS A 60 -7.93 -15.26 -7.31
C CYS A 60 -7.24 -15.76 -8.58
N HIS A 61 -6.40 -16.77 -8.45
CA HIS A 61 -5.74 -17.43 -9.59
C HIS A 61 -6.49 -18.69 -10.06
N ASN A 62 -7.67 -18.96 -9.50
CA ASN A 62 -8.47 -20.14 -9.85
C ASN A 62 -7.68 -21.45 -9.71
N LEU A 63 -6.90 -21.57 -8.63
CA LEU A 63 -6.06 -22.73 -8.35
C LEU A 63 -6.86 -23.82 -7.65
N ASN A 64 -6.42 -25.07 -7.85
CA ASN A 64 -7.07 -26.23 -7.26
C ASN A 64 -6.18 -26.79 -6.11
N PRO A 65 -6.67 -26.83 -4.85
CA PRO A 65 -5.90 -27.32 -3.71
C PRO A 65 -5.57 -28.82 -3.78
N LYS A 66 -6.17 -29.56 -4.73
CA LYS A 66 -5.86 -30.98 -4.98
C LYS A 66 -4.76 -31.18 -6.01
N ILE A 67 -4.29 -30.11 -6.65
CA ILE A 67 -3.22 -30.16 -7.66
C ILE A 67 -1.92 -29.64 -7.00
N PRO A 68 -0.90 -30.51 -6.85
CA PRO A 68 0.34 -30.11 -6.16
C PRO A 68 1.07 -28.92 -6.79
N SER A 69 1.05 -28.77 -8.12
CA SER A 69 1.65 -27.64 -8.81
C SER A 69 0.95 -26.32 -8.50
N ASP A 70 -0.36 -26.33 -8.32
CA ASP A 70 -1.14 -25.14 -7.99
C ASP A 70 -0.86 -24.67 -6.56
N VAL A 71 -0.77 -25.64 -5.64
CA VAL A 71 -0.39 -25.37 -4.25
C VAL A 71 1.03 -24.81 -4.19
N ALA A 72 1.99 -25.43 -4.89
CA ALA A 72 3.37 -24.95 -4.95
C ALA A 72 3.47 -23.53 -5.56
N PHE A 73 2.64 -23.22 -6.54
CA PHE A 73 2.57 -21.87 -7.09
C PHE A 73 2.12 -20.85 -6.03
N ALA A 74 1.04 -21.15 -5.30
CA ALA A 74 0.55 -20.27 -4.23
C ALA A 74 1.59 -20.09 -3.12
N GLU A 75 2.18 -21.19 -2.64
CA GLU A 75 3.22 -21.17 -1.62
C GLU A 75 4.45 -20.34 -2.04
N SER A 76 4.83 -20.38 -3.31
CA SER A 76 5.96 -19.60 -3.81
C SER A 76 5.78 -18.08 -3.68
N ARG A 77 4.54 -17.61 -3.54
CA ARG A 77 4.19 -16.20 -3.43
C ARG A 77 3.96 -15.72 -1.99
N VAL A 78 3.79 -16.65 -1.07
CA VAL A 78 3.55 -16.33 0.35
C VAL A 78 4.87 -16.36 1.10
N ARG A 79 5.39 -15.17 1.44
CA ARG A 79 6.67 -15.01 2.14
C ARG A 79 6.48 -14.15 3.38
N PRO A 80 6.51 -14.77 4.58
CA PRO A 80 6.29 -14.04 5.84
C PRO A 80 7.28 -12.89 6.01
N GLU A 81 8.53 -13.08 5.60
CA GLU A 81 9.60 -12.10 5.76
C GLU A 81 9.32 -10.83 4.93
N THR A 82 8.88 -10.98 3.69
CA THR A 82 8.56 -9.83 2.83
C THR A 82 7.28 -9.15 3.27
N GLN A 83 6.26 -9.91 3.71
CA GLN A 83 5.01 -9.37 4.24
C GLN A 83 5.25 -8.57 5.54
N ALA A 84 6.05 -9.10 6.45
CA ALA A 84 6.40 -8.40 7.70
C ALA A 84 7.24 -7.15 7.44
N ALA A 85 8.20 -7.23 6.52
CA ALA A 85 9.03 -6.09 6.13
C ALA A 85 8.22 -4.99 5.46
N GLU A 86 7.16 -5.32 4.74
CA GLU A 86 6.30 -4.37 4.04
C GLU A 86 5.70 -3.32 4.98
N ASN A 87 5.21 -3.72 6.15
CA ASN A 87 4.71 -2.78 7.16
C ASN A 87 5.77 -1.73 7.52
N ILE A 88 7.00 -2.18 7.75
CA ILE A 88 8.13 -1.33 8.14
C ILE A 88 8.50 -0.38 6.99
N LEU A 89 8.55 -0.90 5.77
CA LEU A 89 8.90 -0.13 4.58
C LEU A 89 7.87 0.95 4.26
N HIS A 90 6.59 0.67 4.49
CA HIS A 90 5.55 1.68 4.41
C HIS A 90 5.72 2.77 5.46
N ASP A 91 6.00 2.38 6.69
CA ASP A 91 6.15 3.34 7.80
C ASP A 91 7.42 4.20 7.67
N LEU A 92 8.49 3.66 7.08
CA LEU A 92 9.70 4.39 6.70
C LEU A 92 9.49 5.32 5.49
N GLY A 93 8.41 5.15 4.72
CA GLY A 93 8.18 5.92 3.49
C GLY A 93 8.89 5.35 2.25
N VAL A 94 9.54 4.19 2.37
CA VAL A 94 10.25 3.53 1.25
C VAL A 94 9.27 3.09 0.17
N ILE A 95 8.15 2.48 0.55
CA ILE A 95 7.05 2.19 -0.38
C ILE A 95 6.10 3.37 -0.37
N SER A 96 5.98 4.06 -1.51
CA SER A 96 5.30 5.35 -1.62
C SER A 96 3.80 5.26 -1.85
N MET A 97 3.27 4.10 -2.27
CA MET A 97 1.85 3.93 -2.58
C MET A 97 1.30 2.62 -2.06
N ILE A 98 -0.01 2.62 -1.75
CA ILE A 98 -0.80 1.43 -1.42
C ILE A 98 -1.89 1.31 -2.47
N SER A 99 -2.02 0.15 -3.10
CA SER A 99 -3.10 -0.16 -4.03
C SER A 99 -3.93 -1.37 -3.56
N SER A 100 -5.14 -1.50 -4.12
CA SER A 100 -6.09 -2.52 -3.68
C SER A 100 -5.98 -3.83 -4.44
N ASP A 101 -5.31 -3.85 -5.60
CA ASP A 101 -5.36 -4.97 -6.55
C ASP A 101 -6.79 -5.37 -6.95
N SER A 102 -7.58 -4.38 -7.36
CA SER A 102 -9.05 -4.48 -7.43
C SER A 102 -9.60 -5.55 -8.36
N GLN A 103 -8.86 -5.95 -9.40
CA GLN A 103 -9.31 -6.96 -10.36
C GLN A 103 -9.00 -8.39 -9.92
N ALA A 104 -8.01 -8.59 -9.07
CA ALA A 104 -7.58 -9.92 -8.65
C ALA A 104 -7.90 -10.21 -7.18
N MET A 105 -7.35 -9.43 -6.25
CA MET A 105 -7.49 -9.66 -4.82
C MET A 105 -8.23 -8.50 -4.12
N GLY A 106 -9.00 -7.76 -4.92
CA GLY A 106 -9.57 -6.46 -4.69
C GLY A 106 -10.33 -6.23 -3.40
N ARG A 107 -9.67 -5.62 -2.44
CA ARG A 107 -10.29 -5.06 -1.24
C ARG A 107 -10.36 -3.53 -1.33
N VAL A 108 -10.86 -3.02 -2.45
CA VAL A 108 -10.87 -1.57 -2.75
C VAL A 108 -11.57 -0.76 -1.65
N GLY A 109 -12.68 -1.27 -1.12
CA GLY A 109 -13.41 -0.63 -0.02
C GLY A 109 -12.68 -0.63 1.32
N GLU A 110 -11.70 -1.52 1.50
CA GLU A 110 -10.93 -1.64 2.73
C GLU A 110 -9.56 -0.96 2.65
N ASN A 111 -9.13 -0.54 1.47
CA ASN A 111 -7.76 -0.08 1.24
C ASN A 111 -7.39 1.09 2.17
N PHE A 112 -8.30 2.05 2.32
CA PHE A 112 -8.10 3.21 3.19
C PHE A 112 -8.02 2.79 4.67
N LEU A 113 -8.98 1.96 5.11
CA LEU A 113 -9.01 1.44 6.47
C LEU A 113 -7.74 0.66 6.82
N ARG A 114 -7.31 -0.26 5.95
CA ARG A 114 -6.10 -1.07 6.16
C ARG A 114 -4.83 -0.24 6.20
N ALA A 115 -4.74 0.81 5.40
CA ALA A 115 -3.61 1.74 5.45
C ALA A 115 -3.48 2.40 6.84
N PHE A 116 -4.59 2.86 7.43
CA PHE A 116 -4.56 3.49 8.75
C PHE A 116 -4.48 2.50 9.90
N GLN A 117 -4.99 1.27 9.73
CA GLN A 117 -4.70 0.17 10.67
C GLN A 117 -3.19 -0.11 10.71
N MET A 118 -2.52 -0.13 9.55
CA MET A 118 -1.07 -0.30 9.47
C MET A 118 -0.34 0.87 10.14
N ALA A 119 -0.75 2.11 9.90
CA ALA A 119 -0.17 3.29 10.56
C ALA A 119 -0.26 3.19 12.09
N SER A 120 -1.43 2.79 12.59
CA SER A 120 -1.67 2.58 14.03
C SER A 120 -0.81 1.45 14.60
N TYR A 121 -0.75 0.32 13.89
CA TYR A 121 0.08 -0.82 14.27
C TYR A 121 1.57 -0.45 14.30
N MET A 122 2.05 0.26 13.29
CA MET A 122 3.43 0.72 13.25
C MET A 122 3.76 1.70 14.38
N LYS A 123 2.82 2.55 14.78
CA LYS A 123 3.01 3.40 15.97
C LYS A 123 3.19 2.55 17.24
N GLN A 124 2.40 1.50 17.40
CA GLN A 124 2.52 0.60 18.56
C GLN A 124 3.84 -0.16 18.59
N VAL A 125 4.30 -0.65 17.44
CA VAL A 125 5.50 -1.50 17.33
C VAL A 125 6.79 -0.67 17.30
N ARG A 126 6.80 0.46 16.59
CA ARG A 126 8.00 1.27 16.34
C ARG A 126 8.04 2.57 17.13
N GLY A 127 6.95 2.89 17.81
CA GLY A 127 6.85 4.15 18.53
C GLY A 127 6.62 5.36 17.61
N LYS A 128 6.91 6.53 18.14
CA LYS A 128 6.78 7.82 17.50
C LYS A 128 7.82 8.01 16.39
N LEU A 129 7.45 8.65 15.28
CA LEU A 129 8.41 9.10 14.29
C LEU A 129 9.18 10.32 14.78
N ALA A 130 10.40 10.52 14.30
CA ALA A 130 11.24 11.65 14.70
C ALA A 130 10.60 13.00 14.33
N GLU A 131 9.84 13.02 13.25
CA GLU A 131 9.16 14.20 12.72
C GLU A 131 7.80 14.50 13.39
N ASP A 132 7.26 13.55 14.17
CA ASP A 132 6.03 13.77 14.92
C ASP A 132 6.29 14.64 16.17
N SER A 133 5.32 15.49 16.55
CA SER A 133 5.42 16.31 17.75
C SER A 133 5.13 15.50 19.02
N ALA A 134 5.29 16.11 20.19
CA ALA A 134 4.95 15.47 21.46
C ALA A 134 3.46 15.12 21.55
N ASP A 135 2.62 15.92 20.91
CA ASP A 135 1.17 15.92 21.11
C ASP A 135 0.37 15.29 19.96
N ASN A 136 1.02 14.98 18.82
CA ASN A 136 0.32 14.42 17.66
C ASN A 136 1.22 13.57 16.76
N ASP A 137 0.58 12.78 15.90
CA ASP A 137 1.18 11.90 14.88
C ASP A 137 0.97 12.45 13.47
N ASN A 138 0.82 13.76 13.32
CA ASN A 138 0.40 14.34 12.04
C ASN A 138 1.35 13.99 10.91
N PHE A 139 2.65 13.88 11.16
CA PHE A 139 3.60 13.49 10.12
C PHE A 139 3.34 12.06 9.62
N ARG A 140 3.13 11.10 10.54
CA ARG A 140 2.77 9.72 10.16
C ARG A 140 1.44 9.70 9.41
N VAL A 141 0.42 10.41 9.90
CA VAL A 141 -0.90 10.49 9.24
C VAL A 141 -0.75 11.02 7.81
N LEU A 142 -0.02 12.11 7.61
CA LEU A 142 0.22 12.69 6.29
C LEU A 142 1.00 11.74 5.37
N ARG A 143 1.99 11.02 5.90
CA ARG A 143 2.73 10.00 5.13
C ARG A 143 1.82 8.92 4.59
N TYR A 144 0.91 8.40 5.40
CA TYR A 144 -0.03 7.36 4.97
C TYR A 144 -1.14 7.92 4.08
N LEU A 145 -1.60 9.13 4.33
CA LEU A 145 -2.56 9.80 3.48
C LEU A 145 -1.98 10.04 2.07
N ALA A 146 -0.74 10.49 1.97
CA ALA A 146 -0.07 10.71 0.70
C ALA A 146 -0.01 9.46 -0.19
N LYS A 147 0.12 8.26 0.40
CA LYS A 147 0.13 6.98 -0.32
C LYS A 147 -1.17 6.67 -1.06
N LEU A 148 -2.27 7.29 -0.66
CA LEU A 148 -3.61 7.06 -1.18
C LEU A 148 -4.14 8.28 -1.97
N THR A 149 -3.41 9.37 -1.99
CA THR A 149 -3.85 10.64 -2.59
C THR A 149 -2.81 11.22 -3.53
N ILE A 150 -1.89 12.05 -3.03
CA ILE A 150 -0.96 12.80 -3.90
C ILE A 150 0.07 11.91 -4.59
N ASN A 151 0.58 10.85 -3.94
CA ASN A 151 1.60 10.00 -4.55
C ASN A 151 1.08 9.24 -5.78
N PRO A 152 -0.10 8.57 -5.75
CA PRO A 152 -0.69 8.03 -6.98
C PRO A 152 -1.04 9.11 -8.00
N ALA A 153 -1.47 10.30 -7.58
CA ALA A 153 -1.74 11.40 -8.51
C ALA A 153 -0.49 11.84 -9.27
N LEU A 154 0.64 11.95 -8.58
CA LEU A 154 1.96 12.22 -9.18
C LEU A 154 2.36 11.10 -10.16
N THR A 155 2.22 9.85 -9.72
CA THR A 155 2.61 8.67 -10.50
C THR A 155 1.87 8.58 -11.83
N TYR A 156 0.59 8.94 -11.85
CA TYR A 156 -0.26 8.86 -13.03
C TYR A 156 -0.44 10.19 -13.78
N GLY A 157 0.27 11.25 -13.37
CA GLY A 157 0.24 12.54 -14.04
C GLY A 157 -1.02 13.37 -13.79
N PHE A 158 -1.73 13.15 -12.70
CA PHE A 158 -2.95 13.88 -12.34
C PHE A 158 -2.75 14.92 -11.23
N SER A 159 -1.54 15.11 -10.74
CA SER A 159 -1.26 15.96 -9.58
C SER A 159 -1.61 17.42 -9.77
N GLU A 160 -1.68 17.92 -11.02
CA GLU A 160 -2.10 19.28 -11.33
C GLU A 160 -3.61 19.51 -11.11
N VAL A 161 -4.41 18.42 -11.13
CA VAL A 161 -5.88 18.51 -11.07
C VAL A 161 -6.48 17.86 -9.85
N LEU A 162 -5.77 16.95 -9.18
CA LEU A 162 -6.27 16.22 -8.01
C LEU A 162 -5.13 15.71 -7.11
N GLY A 163 -5.48 15.08 -5.98
CA GLY A 163 -4.54 14.43 -5.05
C GLY A 163 -4.16 15.27 -3.84
N SER A 164 -4.45 16.57 -3.84
CA SER A 164 -4.22 17.48 -2.72
C SER A 164 -5.33 18.52 -2.63
N VAL A 165 -5.47 19.12 -1.42
CA VAL A 165 -6.45 20.19 -1.18
C VAL A 165 -5.77 21.53 -1.47
N GLU A 166 -5.87 21.96 -2.71
CA GLU A 166 -5.27 23.20 -3.21
C GLU A 166 -6.24 23.97 -4.10
N LYS A 167 -6.10 25.31 -4.10
CA LYS A 167 -6.91 26.18 -4.97
C LYS A 167 -6.65 25.85 -6.45
N GLY A 168 -7.71 25.62 -7.19
CA GLY A 168 -7.66 25.30 -8.62
C GLY A 168 -7.73 23.81 -8.94
N LYS A 169 -7.60 22.93 -7.96
CA LYS A 169 -7.81 21.49 -8.13
C LYS A 169 -9.27 21.09 -7.95
N MET A 170 -9.63 19.91 -8.43
CA MET A 170 -10.97 19.35 -8.27
C MET A 170 -11.31 19.22 -6.79
N ALA A 171 -12.53 19.61 -6.45
CA ALA A 171 -13.05 19.48 -5.08
C ALA A 171 -13.54 18.05 -4.81
N ASP A 172 -12.65 17.08 -4.93
CA ASP A 172 -12.85 15.71 -4.50
C ASP A 172 -12.38 15.61 -3.05
N LEU A 173 -13.31 15.77 -2.11
CA LEU A 173 -13.00 15.96 -0.70
C LEU A 173 -13.66 14.88 0.16
N VAL A 174 -12.97 14.51 1.22
CA VAL A 174 -13.51 13.60 2.25
C VAL A 174 -13.41 14.28 3.61
N LEU A 175 -14.54 14.40 4.29
CA LEU A 175 -14.60 14.91 5.66
C LEU A 175 -14.73 13.74 6.63
N TRP A 176 -13.89 13.78 7.65
CA TRP A 176 -13.83 12.77 8.71
C TRP A 176 -14.19 13.35 10.07
N GLU A 177 -14.90 12.59 10.87
CA GLU A 177 -14.89 12.77 12.32
C GLU A 177 -13.54 12.25 12.82
N PRO A 178 -12.77 13.01 13.63
CA PRO A 178 -11.44 12.59 14.09
C PRO A 178 -11.41 11.21 14.74
N ALA A 179 -12.44 10.86 15.52
CA ALA A 179 -12.55 9.56 16.18
C ALA A 179 -12.75 8.38 15.20
N PHE A 180 -13.19 8.65 13.96
CA PHE A 180 -13.46 7.66 12.92
C PHE A 180 -12.57 7.83 11.69
N PHE A 181 -11.46 8.56 11.85
CA PHE A 181 -10.54 8.84 10.75
C PHE A 181 -10.01 7.53 10.14
N GLY A 182 -10.07 7.46 8.83
CA GLY A 182 -9.63 6.27 8.08
C GLY A 182 -10.65 5.12 8.05
N THR A 183 -11.70 5.16 8.87
CA THR A 183 -12.68 4.06 8.99
C THR A 183 -13.98 4.37 8.27
N LYS A 184 -14.64 5.48 8.63
CA LYS A 184 -15.93 5.85 8.07
C LYS A 184 -15.97 7.36 7.84
N PRO A 185 -16.02 7.82 6.59
CA PRO A 185 -16.14 9.24 6.30
C PRO A 185 -17.53 9.77 6.71
N LYS A 186 -17.56 11.01 7.19
CA LYS A 186 -18.80 11.73 7.47
C LYS A 186 -19.48 12.21 6.20
N LEU A 187 -18.66 12.66 5.24
CA LEU A 187 -19.13 13.19 3.97
C LEU A 187 -18.08 12.96 2.89
N VAL A 188 -18.52 12.59 1.70
CA VAL A 188 -17.71 12.53 0.48
C VAL A 188 -18.27 13.51 -0.52
N ILE A 189 -17.44 14.41 -1.01
CA ILE A 189 -17.77 15.40 -2.02
C ILE A 189 -17.02 15.03 -3.28
N LYS A 190 -17.72 15.00 -4.41
CA LYS A 190 -17.17 14.67 -5.72
C LYS A 190 -17.41 15.82 -6.69
N GLY A 191 -16.32 16.52 -7.03
CA GLY A 191 -16.37 17.63 -8.00
C GLY A 191 -16.93 18.94 -7.45
N GLY A 192 -17.15 19.05 -6.16
CA GLY A 192 -17.70 20.25 -5.50
C GLY A 192 -19.18 20.17 -5.21
#